data_d3dded7007d481a1f7d2bc7da92eddb8
#
_entry.id   d3dded7007d481a1f7d2bc7da92eddb8
#
_cell.length_a   1.000
_cell.length_b   1.000
_cell.length_c   1.000
_cell.angle_alpha   90.00
_cell.angle_beta   90.00
_cell.angle_gamma   90.00
#
_symmetry.space_group_name_H-M   'P 1'
#
loop_
_entity.id
_entity.type
_entity.pdbx_description
1 polymer ?
#
loop_
_entity_poly.entity_id
_entity_poly.type
_entity_poly.pdbx_seq_one_letter_code
_entity_poly.pdbx_strand_id
1 'polypeptide(L)'
;MTTVTTSFGSPFPHLFSPFRLGGQTLRNRMVVPGVTTNYAESDGSVGDRLSDYLEARARGGFGVIITENIGVHATGRVMPRMVMGHEDRYLPGLARLADVSSAKAPSRSPRSVMPAGRPRAR
;
A
#
# COMPACT_ATOMS: atom_id res chain seq x y z
N MET A 1 18.81 27.50 23.53
CA MET A 1 17.45 26.94 23.80
C MET A 1 17.41 25.53 23.18
N THR A 2 17.51 24.51 23.99
CA THR A 2 17.56 23.10 23.56
C THR A 2 16.13 22.61 23.47
N THR A 3 15.63 22.41 22.26
CA THR A 3 14.29 21.85 22.04
C THR A 3 14.31 20.37 22.39
N VAL A 4 13.76 20.00 23.54
CA VAL A 4 13.57 18.60 23.92
C VAL A 4 12.41 18.07 23.07
N THR A 5 12.73 17.35 22.00
CA THR A 5 11.74 16.58 21.25
C THR A 5 11.44 15.33 22.06
N THR A 6 10.36 15.36 22.84
CA THR A 6 9.83 14.18 23.53
C THR A 6 9.28 13.23 22.47
N SER A 7 10.10 12.30 22.02
CA SER A 7 9.63 11.16 21.20
C SER A 7 8.82 10.27 22.14
N PHE A 8 7.52 10.35 22.11
CA PHE A 8 6.67 9.31 22.69
C PHE A 8 6.99 8.02 21.93
N GLY A 9 7.69 7.10 22.59
CA GLY A 9 8.03 5.81 22.01
C GLY A 9 6.76 5.11 21.52
N SER A 10 6.82 4.51 20.32
CA SER A 10 5.71 3.69 19.81
C SER A 10 5.34 2.62 20.84
N PRO A 11 4.05 2.38 21.12
CA PRO A 11 3.62 1.28 21.99
C PRO A 11 4.02 -0.11 21.43
N PHE A 12 4.43 -0.16 20.15
CA PHE A 12 4.87 -1.37 19.46
C PHE A 12 6.25 -1.18 18.82
N PRO A 13 7.34 -1.05 19.62
CA PRO A 13 8.66 -0.69 19.11
C PRO A 13 9.22 -1.73 18.12
N HIS A 14 8.94 -3.01 18.33
CA HIS A 14 9.39 -4.06 17.41
C HIS A 14 8.69 -4.01 16.05
N LEU A 15 7.39 -3.74 16.01
CA LEU A 15 6.61 -3.64 14.79
C LEU A 15 7.09 -2.49 13.91
N PHE A 16 7.40 -1.37 14.51
CA PHE A 16 7.83 -0.14 13.82
C PHE A 16 9.34 -0.01 13.66
N SER A 17 10.13 -1.01 14.11
CA SER A 17 11.58 -1.01 13.88
C SER A 17 11.90 -1.36 12.42
N PRO A 18 12.97 -0.78 11.85
CA PRO A 18 13.46 -1.18 10.53
C PRO A 18 13.79 -2.67 10.47
N PHE A 19 13.63 -3.25 9.29
CA PHE A 19 13.92 -4.66 9.04
C PHE A 19 14.68 -4.84 7.73
N ARG A 20 15.75 -5.64 7.73
CA ARG A 20 16.46 -6.01 6.51
C ARG A 20 15.85 -7.24 5.87
N LEU A 21 15.41 -7.09 4.62
CA LEU A 21 14.93 -8.18 3.78
C LEU A 21 15.77 -8.24 2.51
N GLY A 22 16.59 -9.27 2.37
CA GLY A 22 17.57 -9.32 1.28
C GLY A 22 18.50 -8.11 1.33
N GLY A 23 18.68 -7.43 0.21
CA GLY A 23 19.48 -6.21 0.09
C GLY A 23 18.77 -4.92 0.48
N GLN A 24 17.48 -4.97 0.87
CA GLN A 24 16.65 -3.80 1.15
C GLN A 24 16.44 -3.60 2.65
N THR A 25 16.36 -2.34 3.08
CA THR A 25 15.95 -1.99 4.45
C THR A 25 14.53 -1.45 4.42
N LEU A 26 13.63 -2.19 5.03
CA LEU A 26 12.23 -1.81 5.19
C LEU A 26 12.07 -0.84 6.36
N ARG A 27 11.15 0.11 6.24
CA ARG A 27 10.86 1.13 7.28
C ARG A 27 10.25 0.55 8.56
N ASN A 28 9.57 -0.57 8.45
CA ASN A 28 8.94 -1.30 9.56
C ASN A 28 8.70 -2.76 9.15
N ARG A 29 8.10 -3.54 10.04
CA ARG A 29 7.83 -4.97 9.85
C ARG A 29 6.40 -5.28 9.44
N MET A 30 5.64 -4.28 9.03
CA MET A 30 4.27 -4.46 8.56
C MET A 30 4.25 -4.84 7.09
N VAL A 31 3.53 -5.90 6.77
CA VAL A 31 3.36 -6.41 5.40
C VAL A 31 1.89 -6.45 5.05
N VAL A 32 1.53 -5.89 3.89
CA VAL A 32 0.23 -6.17 3.27
C VAL A 32 0.38 -7.48 2.52
N PRO A 33 -0.34 -8.55 2.90
CA PRO A 33 -0.27 -9.82 2.18
C PRO A 33 -0.92 -9.72 0.81
N GLY A 34 -0.58 -10.65 -0.09
CA GLY A 34 -1.23 -10.78 -1.38
C GLY A 34 -2.67 -11.27 -1.21
N VAL A 35 -3.62 -10.39 -1.47
CA VAL A 35 -5.07 -10.69 -1.41
C VAL A 35 -5.67 -10.45 -2.78
N THR A 36 -6.30 -11.45 -3.36
CA THR A 36 -7.04 -11.30 -4.62
C THR A 36 -8.28 -10.46 -4.38
N THR A 37 -8.25 -9.22 -4.83
CA THR A 37 -9.30 -8.22 -4.58
C THR A 37 -10.46 -8.31 -5.57
N ASN A 38 -10.22 -8.89 -6.73
CA ASN A 38 -11.13 -8.87 -7.86
C ASN A 38 -11.46 -7.43 -8.33
N TYR A 39 -10.46 -6.53 -8.26
CA TYR A 39 -10.58 -5.09 -8.61
C TYR A 39 -9.96 -4.73 -9.95
N ALA A 40 -9.33 -5.67 -10.66
CA ALA A 40 -8.87 -5.42 -12.02
C ALA A 40 -10.05 -5.13 -12.96
N GLU A 41 -9.76 -4.60 -14.13
CA GLU A 41 -10.77 -4.43 -15.18
C GLU A 41 -11.23 -5.78 -15.72
N SER A 42 -12.31 -5.79 -16.48
CA SER A 42 -12.89 -7.03 -17.02
C SER A 42 -11.95 -7.78 -17.96
N ASP A 43 -11.06 -7.05 -18.64
CA ASP A 43 -10.02 -7.63 -19.50
C ASP A 43 -8.77 -8.11 -18.74
N GLY A 44 -8.67 -7.80 -17.45
CA GLY A 44 -7.54 -8.13 -16.58
C GLY A 44 -6.50 -7.01 -16.48
N SER A 45 -6.74 -5.85 -17.06
CA SER A 45 -5.85 -4.69 -16.90
C SER A 45 -6.01 -4.06 -15.51
N VAL A 46 -4.99 -3.31 -15.12
CA VAL A 46 -4.98 -2.57 -13.86
C VAL A 46 -5.74 -1.28 -14.02
N GLY A 47 -6.86 -1.15 -13.32
CA GLY A 47 -7.66 0.07 -13.27
C GLY A 47 -7.40 0.93 -12.04
N ASP A 48 -8.14 2.05 -11.94
CA ASP A 48 -7.99 3.00 -10.83
C ASP A 48 -8.35 2.37 -9.49
N ARG A 49 -9.40 1.57 -9.44
CA ARG A 49 -9.88 0.94 -8.20
C ARG A 49 -8.81 0.11 -7.51
N LEU A 50 -8.04 -0.69 -8.26
CA LEU A 50 -6.95 -1.49 -7.70
C LEU A 50 -5.76 -0.61 -7.30
N SER A 51 -5.43 0.38 -8.13
CA SER A 51 -4.36 1.33 -7.86
C SER A 51 -4.63 2.11 -6.57
N ASP A 52 -5.83 2.66 -6.40
CA ASP A 52 -6.23 3.41 -5.20
C ASP A 52 -6.22 2.53 -3.95
N TYR A 53 -6.65 1.27 -4.09
CA TYR A 53 -6.62 0.30 -3.01
C TYR A 53 -5.19 0.06 -2.49
N LEU A 54 -4.20 -0.09 -3.37
CA LEU A 54 -2.80 -0.29 -2.98
C LEU A 54 -2.15 1.02 -2.52
N GLU A 55 -2.44 2.14 -3.18
CA GLU A 55 -1.93 3.44 -2.79
C GLU A 55 -2.36 3.83 -1.35
N ALA A 56 -3.61 3.56 -0.99
CA ALA A 56 -4.09 3.82 0.37
C ALA A 56 -3.26 3.06 1.42
N ARG A 57 -2.83 1.83 1.12
CA ARG A 57 -1.98 1.02 2.00
C ARG A 57 -0.54 1.54 2.04
N ALA A 58 0.00 1.92 0.90
CA ALA A 58 1.32 2.53 0.81
C ALA A 58 1.38 3.84 1.62
N ARG A 59 0.35 4.68 1.49
CA ARG A 59 0.19 5.90 2.29
C ARG A 59 -0.02 5.61 3.77
N GLY A 60 -0.64 4.49 4.11
CA GLY A 60 -0.81 4.01 5.48
C GLY A 60 0.50 3.65 6.17
N GLY A 61 1.61 3.53 5.43
CA GLY A 61 2.95 3.37 5.98
C GLY A 61 3.41 1.92 6.13
N PHE A 62 2.79 0.95 5.48
CA PHE A 62 3.29 -0.42 5.44
C PHE A 62 4.71 -0.50 4.89
N GLY A 63 5.53 -1.39 5.44
CA GLY A 63 6.91 -1.60 5.02
C GLY A 63 7.02 -2.36 3.70
N VAL A 64 6.10 -3.28 3.46
CA VAL A 64 5.99 -4.10 2.24
C VAL A 64 4.54 -4.21 1.82
N ILE A 65 4.32 -4.19 0.53
CA ILE A 65 3.02 -4.53 -0.08
C ILE A 65 3.27 -5.66 -1.07
N ILE A 66 2.58 -6.78 -0.86
CA ILE A 66 2.53 -7.88 -1.83
C ILE A 66 1.26 -7.68 -2.63
N THR A 67 1.39 -7.53 -3.94
CA THR A 67 0.24 -7.38 -4.83
C THR A 67 -0.55 -8.67 -4.90
N GLU A 68 -1.76 -8.61 -5.45
CA GLU A 68 -2.57 -9.81 -5.67
C GLU A 68 -1.95 -10.74 -6.72
N ASN A 69 -2.56 -11.91 -6.88
CA ASN A 69 -2.16 -12.89 -7.90
C ASN A 69 -2.26 -12.28 -9.30
N ILE A 70 -1.23 -12.49 -10.10
CA ILE A 70 -1.16 -12.05 -11.49
C ILE A 70 -1.18 -13.29 -12.39
N GLY A 71 -2.12 -13.34 -13.31
CA GLY A 71 -2.23 -14.42 -14.29
C GLY A 71 -1.13 -14.34 -15.35
N VAL A 72 -0.25 -15.32 -15.39
CA VAL A 72 0.88 -15.39 -16.33
C VAL A 72 0.55 -16.12 -17.63
N HIS A 73 -0.67 -16.60 -17.76
CA HIS A 73 -1.19 -17.24 -18.98
C HIS A 73 -2.71 -16.99 -19.09
N ALA A 74 -3.23 -16.94 -20.31
CA ALA A 74 -4.66 -16.65 -20.54
C ALA A 74 -5.60 -17.62 -19.79
N THR A 75 -5.23 -18.90 -19.71
CA THR A 75 -6.01 -19.94 -18.99
C THR A 75 -5.83 -19.89 -17.47
N GLY A 76 -4.89 -19.09 -16.97
CA GLY A 76 -4.61 -18.97 -15.53
C GLY A 76 -5.55 -18.01 -14.78
N ARG A 77 -6.57 -17.49 -15.45
CA ARG A 77 -7.55 -16.61 -14.84
C ARG A 77 -8.53 -17.38 -13.99
N VAL A 78 -8.39 -17.28 -12.66
CA VAL A 78 -9.25 -17.98 -11.69
C VAL A 78 -10.38 -17.10 -11.14
N MET A 79 -10.34 -15.80 -11.38
CA MET A 79 -11.34 -14.82 -10.96
C MET A 79 -11.72 -13.90 -12.13
N PRO A 80 -12.98 -13.44 -12.23
CA PRO A 80 -13.45 -12.61 -13.36
C PRO A 80 -12.65 -11.32 -13.57
N ARG A 81 -12.22 -10.69 -12.49
CA ARG A 81 -11.43 -9.44 -12.49
C ARG A 81 -10.06 -9.63 -11.83
N MET A 82 -9.37 -10.68 -12.23
CA MET A 82 -7.99 -10.95 -11.81
C MET A 82 -7.02 -10.17 -12.69
N VAL A 83 -5.97 -9.64 -12.10
CA VAL A 83 -4.89 -8.99 -12.87
C VAL A 83 -4.22 -10.03 -13.78
N MET A 84 -3.99 -9.64 -15.03
CA MET A 84 -3.29 -10.45 -16.01
C MET A 84 -1.96 -9.80 -16.38
N GLY A 85 -0.97 -10.62 -16.76
CA GLY A 85 0.37 -10.17 -17.09
C GLY A 85 1.05 -11.03 -18.17
N HIS A 86 0.25 -11.75 -18.96
CA HIS A 86 0.76 -12.68 -19.98
C HIS A 86 0.99 -12.04 -21.36
N GLU A 87 0.68 -10.76 -21.53
CA GLU A 87 0.88 -10.00 -22.76
C GLU A 87 1.43 -8.60 -22.45
N ASP A 88 2.17 -8.02 -23.40
CA ASP A 88 2.82 -6.70 -23.24
C ASP A 88 1.82 -5.57 -22.97
N ARG A 89 0.58 -5.70 -23.43
CA ARG A 89 -0.49 -4.70 -23.17
C ARG A 89 -0.76 -4.46 -21.69
N TYR A 90 -0.40 -5.40 -20.82
CA TYR A 90 -0.58 -5.27 -19.36
C TYR A 90 0.58 -4.54 -18.67
N LEU A 91 1.74 -4.40 -19.35
CA LEU A 91 2.92 -3.78 -18.75
C LEU A 91 2.68 -2.38 -18.17
N PRO A 92 1.97 -1.44 -18.85
CA PRO A 92 1.74 -0.12 -18.28
C PRO A 92 0.98 -0.17 -16.95
N GLY A 93 -0.01 -1.05 -16.85
CA GLY A 93 -0.78 -1.25 -15.62
C GLY A 93 0.08 -1.86 -14.51
N LEU A 94 0.90 -2.84 -14.81
CA LEU A 94 1.81 -3.47 -13.85
C LEU A 94 2.88 -2.49 -13.36
N ALA A 95 3.42 -1.65 -14.25
CA ALA A 95 4.34 -0.57 -13.87
C ALA A 95 3.66 0.40 -12.89
N ARG A 96 2.42 0.82 -13.20
CA ARG A 96 1.63 1.66 -12.29
C ARG A 96 1.44 1.00 -10.92
N LEU A 97 1.16 -0.31 -10.84
CA LEU A 97 1.07 -1.02 -9.55
C LEU A 97 2.38 -0.96 -8.78
N ALA A 98 3.52 -1.13 -9.45
CA ALA A 98 4.83 -1.03 -8.82
C ALA A 98 5.06 0.38 -8.27
N ASP A 99 4.73 1.41 -9.03
CA ASP A 99 4.89 2.80 -8.63
C ASP A 99 4.03 3.16 -7.40
N VAL A 100 2.73 2.86 -7.43
CA VAL A 100 1.83 3.19 -6.32
C VAL A 100 2.14 2.37 -5.06
N SER A 101 2.60 1.13 -5.22
CA SER A 101 3.01 0.28 -4.10
C SER A 101 4.35 0.72 -3.50
N SER A 102 5.22 1.31 -4.31
CA SER A 102 6.53 1.83 -3.90
C SER A 102 6.45 3.29 -3.44
N ALA A 103 5.30 3.94 -3.58
CA ALA A 103 5.12 5.34 -3.23
C ALA A 103 5.60 5.57 -1.79
N LYS A 104 6.69 6.31 -1.66
CA LYS A 104 7.23 6.74 -0.38
C LYS A 104 6.12 7.50 0.33
N ALA A 105 5.62 6.94 1.45
CA ALA A 105 4.64 7.66 2.26
C ALA A 105 5.16 9.10 2.43
N PRO A 106 4.36 10.13 2.11
CA PRO A 106 4.79 11.49 2.38
C PRO A 106 5.18 11.53 3.85
N SER A 107 6.34 12.11 4.16
CA SER A 107 6.77 12.35 5.53
C SER A 107 5.69 13.19 6.20
N ARG A 108 4.70 12.55 6.79
CA ARG A 108 3.72 13.25 7.60
C ARG A 108 4.42 13.64 8.89
N SER A 109 4.80 14.89 8.97
CA SER A 109 4.69 15.66 10.19
C SER A 109 3.34 15.30 10.86
N PRO A 110 3.27 15.05 12.17
CA PRO A 110 2.02 14.74 12.84
C PRO A 110 1.07 15.93 12.69
N ARG A 111 0.23 15.89 11.66
CA ARG A 111 -0.86 16.85 11.56
C ARG A 111 -1.91 16.44 12.57
N SER A 112 -2.09 17.33 13.52
CA SER A 112 -3.18 17.44 14.47
C SER A 112 -4.40 16.57 14.10
N VAL A 113 -4.72 15.65 15.01
CA VAL A 113 -6.06 15.09 15.14
C VAL A 113 -7.02 16.27 15.26
N MET A 114 -7.88 16.48 14.26
CA MET A 114 -8.97 17.43 14.42
C MET A 114 -9.86 16.92 15.56
N PRO A 115 -10.16 17.74 16.56
CA PRO A 115 -11.13 17.34 17.59
C PRO A 115 -12.50 17.15 16.92
N ALA A 116 -13.14 16.05 17.25
CA ALA A 116 -14.50 15.74 16.85
C ALA A 116 -15.42 16.94 17.11
N GLY A 117 -16.25 17.27 16.13
CA GLY A 117 -17.11 18.45 16.15
C GLY A 117 -17.97 18.55 17.41
N ARG A 118 -18.08 19.76 17.92
CA ARG A 118 -19.02 20.14 18.99
C ARG A 118 -20.45 19.80 18.55
N PRO A 119 -21.29 19.26 19.43
CA PRO A 119 -22.71 19.09 19.16
C PRO A 119 -23.34 20.47 18.97
N ARG A 120 -24.14 20.63 17.92
CA ARG A 120 -24.98 21.83 17.74
C ARG A 120 -26.01 21.87 18.85
N ALA A 121 -26.02 22.95 19.61
CA ALA A 121 -27.09 23.31 20.48
C ALA A 121 -28.37 23.53 19.67
N ARG A 122 -29.51 23.04 20.21
CA ARG A 122 -30.85 23.30 19.68
C ARG A 122 -31.24 24.75 19.92
#